data_3123f0ae5170381442ccc5d723664296
#
_entry.id   3123f0ae5170381442ccc5d723664296
#
_cell.length_a   1.000
_cell.length_b   1.000
_cell.length_c   1.000
_cell.angle_alpha   90.00
_cell.angle_beta   90.00
_cell.angle_gamma   90.00
#
_symmetry.space_group_name_H-M   'P 1'
#
loop_
_entity.id
_entity.type
_entity.pdbx_description
1 polymer ?
#
loop_
_entity_poly.entity_id
_entity_poly.type
_entity_poly.pdbx_seq_one_letter_code
_entity_poly.pdbx_strand_id
1 'polypeptide(L)'
;MRGWKRPVWGRRKIRRKKNPETMEITYKEIRENKEINLLIEKGNQVMQALGYTEHSKKHAARVAETAGKILKELGYDQKAIELSRIAGYMHDIGNSINRHDHAHSGAALAYQILKGMRMPLEDILVIVTAIGHHDESTGTAVDVVSAALILADKTDVRRNRVQNPNIASFDVSR
;
A
#
# COMPACT_ATOMS: atom_id res chain seq x y z
N MET A 1 -15.57 10.35 33.21
CA MET A 1 -14.40 9.75 32.55
C MET A 1 -14.71 8.30 32.22
N ARG A 2 -15.05 7.97 30.99
CA ARG A 2 -15.31 6.57 30.58
C ARG A 2 -14.00 6.00 30.04
N GLY A 3 -13.42 5.03 30.75
CA GLY A 3 -12.15 4.40 30.38
C GLY A 3 -12.24 3.67 29.05
N TRP A 4 -11.35 3.99 28.14
CA TRP A 4 -11.13 3.30 26.89
C TRP A 4 -10.62 1.88 27.19
N LYS A 5 -11.48 0.89 27.04
CA LYS A 5 -11.04 -0.52 27.05
C LYS A 5 -10.36 -0.81 25.71
N ARG A 6 -9.07 -1.13 25.76
CA ARG A 6 -8.33 -1.62 24.59
C ARG A 6 -9.08 -2.79 23.97
N PRO A 7 -9.30 -2.82 22.65
CA PRO A 7 -9.86 -3.99 22.00
C PRO A 7 -8.90 -5.18 22.20
N VAL A 8 -9.37 -6.22 22.84
CA VAL A 8 -8.64 -7.47 23.03
C VAL A 8 -8.74 -8.26 21.72
N TRP A 9 -7.87 -7.98 20.78
CA TRP A 9 -7.65 -8.86 19.64
C TRP A 9 -6.94 -10.11 20.15
N GLY A 10 -7.76 -11.09 20.54
CA GLY A 10 -7.29 -12.34 21.11
C GLY A 10 -6.33 -13.04 20.15
N ARG A 11 -5.15 -13.40 20.66
CA ARG A 11 -4.18 -14.29 20.02
C ARG A 11 -4.77 -15.69 19.89
N ARG A 12 -5.73 -15.90 18.98
CA ARG A 12 -6.09 -17.24 18.54
C ARG A 12 -5.11 -17.68 17.47
N LYS A 13 -4.17 -18.55 17.80
CA LYS A 13 -3.43 -19.36 16.82
C LYS A 13 -4.46 -20.28 16.12
N ILE A 14 -5.12 -19.77 15.10
CA ILE A 14 -5.90 -20.62 14.19
C ILE A 14 -4.87 -21.37 13.35
N ARG A 15 -4.70 -22.67 13.63
CA ARG A 15 -3.96 -23.58 12.75
C ARG A 15 -4.76 -23.70 11.45
N ARG A 16 -4.48 -22.81 10.50
CA ARG A 16 -5.09 -22.85 9.16
C ARG A 16 -4.52 -24.06 8.41
N LYS A 17 -5.38 -24.93 7.92
CA LYS A 17 -5.00 -25.90 6.90
C LYS A 17 -4.63 -25.08 5.66
N LYS A 18 -3.36 -25.17 5.21
CA LYS A 18 -2.93 -24.56 3.95
C LYS A 18 -3.78 -25.19 2.84
N ASN A 19 -4.56 -24.37 2.12
CA ASN A 19 -5.19 -24.82 0.90
C ASN A 19 -4.06 -25.09 -0.12
N PRO A 20 -3.91 -26.30 -0.68
CA PRO A 20 -2.83 -26.63 -1.62
C PRO A 20 -2.86 -25.78 -2.90
N GLU A 21 -3.95 -25.08 -3.18
CA GLU A 21 -4.09 -24.19 -4.33
C GLU A 21 -3.60 -22.75 -4.08
N THR A 22 -3.28 -22.37 -2.84
CA THR A 22 -2.80 -21.02 -2.51
C THR A 22 -1.32 -20.99 -2.24
N MET A 23 -0.66 -19.91 -2.68
CA MET A 23 0.78 -19.69 -2.52
C MET A 23 1.02 -18.56 -1.49
N GLU A 24 2.04 -18.74 -0.65
CA GLU A 24 2.50 -17.66 0.21
C GLU A 24 3.33 -16.69 -0.66
N ILE A 25 2.71 -15.58 -1.06
CA ILE A 25 3.35 -14.56 -1.87
C ILE A 25 4.11 -13.59 -0.97
N THR A 26 5.36 -13.35 -1.30
CA THR A 26 6.27 -12.47 -0.55
C THR A 26 6.37 -11.08 -1.17
N TYR A 27 6.75 -10.09 -0.37
CA TYR A 27 7.08 -8.75 -0.86
C TYR A 27 8.17 -8.78 -1.94
N LYS A 28 9.14 -9.70 -1.84
CA LYS A 28 10.17 -9.85 -2.87
C LYS A 28 9.57 -10.18 -4.23
N GLU A 29 8.65 -11.15 -4.29
CA GLU A 29 7.98 -11.54 -5.54
C GLU A 29 7.13 -10.40 -6.11
N ILE A 30 6.45 -9.64 -5.27
CA ILE A 30 5.70 -8.43 -5.68
C ILE A 30 6.64 -7.40 -6.29
N ARG A 31 7.77 -7.12 -5.65
CA ARG A 31 8.77 -6.15 -6.11
C ARG A 31 9.41 -6.54 -7.45
N GLU A 32 9.55 -7.83 -7.70
CA GLU A 32 10.11 -8.39 -8.95
C GLU A 32 9.04 -8.60 -10.05
N ASN A 33 7.76 -8.43 -9.74
CA ASN A 33 6.67 -8.65 -10.69
C ASN A 33 6.67 -7.58 -11.77
N LYS A 34 6.72 -8.02 -13.04
CA LYS A 34 6.81 -7.11 -14.20
C LYS A 34 5.53 -6.30 -14.40
N GLU A 35 4.36 -6.90 -14.21
CA GLU A 35 3.06 -6.23 -14.39
C GLU A 35 2.90 -5.09 -13.38
N ILE A 36 3.16 -5.35 -12.10
CA ILE A 36 3.11 -4.34 -11.03
C ILE A 36 4.09 -3.21 -11.35
N ASN A 37 5.31 -3.54 -11.76
CA ASN A 37 6.33 -2.55 -12.08
C ASN A 37 5.95 -1.66 -13.28
N LEU A 38 5.30 -2.22 -14.30
CA LEU A 38 4.79 -1.45 -15.44
C LEU A 38 3.64 -0.52 -15.04
N LEU A 39 2.74 -0.96 -14.16
CA LEU A 39 1.67 -0.10 -13.64
C LEU A 39 2.22 1.07 -12.83
N ILE A 40 3.22 0.84 -11.97
CA ILE A 40 3.90 1.92 -11.22
C ILE A 40 4.58 2.89 -12.18
N GLU A 41 5.30 2.40 -13.18
CA GLU A 41 5.95 3.26 -14.19
C GLU A 41 4.94 4.08 -14.97
N LYS A 42 3.83 3.47 -15.39
CA LYS A 42 2.75 4.18 -16.10
C LYS A 42 2.10 5.23 -15.20
N GLY A 43 1.80 4.88 -13.96
CA GLY A 43 1.27 5.81 -12.97
C GLY A 43 2.17 7.03 -12.78
N ASN A 44 3.48 6.81 -12.63
CA ASN A 44 4.45 7.91 -12.50
C ASN A 44 4.47 8.82 -13.75
N GLN A 45 4.35 8.26 -14.96
CA GLN A 45 4.25 9.05 -16.20
C GLN A 45 2.97 9.92 -16.22
N VAL A 46 1.84 9.35 -15.79
CA VAL A 46 0.56 10.09 -15.68
C VAL A 46 0.71 11.23 -14.66
N MET A 47 1.25 10.94 -13.48
CA MET A 47 1.48 11.94 -12.44
C MET A 47 2.40 13.07 -12.92
N GLN A 48 3.47 12.74 -13.64
CA GLN A 48 4.37 13.72 -14.25
C GLN A 48 3.65 14.60 -15.27
N ALA A 49 2.84 14.02 -16.14
CA ALA A 49 2.09 14.76 -17.16
C ALA A 49 1.05 15.72 -16.54
N LEU A 50 0.53 15.37 -15.36
CA LEU A 50 -0.42 16.18 -14.59
C LEU A 50 0.26 17.19 -13.65
N GLY A 51 1.60 17.21 -13.57
CA GLY A 51 2.37 18.14 -12.73
C GLY A 51 2.46 17.76 -11.26
N TYR A 52 2.13 16.52 -10.90
CA TYR A 52 2.26 16.00 -9.53
C TYR A 52 3.68 15.57 -9.18
N THR A 53 3.92 15.27 -7.91
CA THR A 53 5.18 14.75 -7.40
C THR A 53 5.50 13.35 -7.93
N GLU A 54 6.74 12.88 -7.73
CA GLU A 54 7.22 11.57 -8.15
C GLU A 54 6.49 10.44 -7.40
N HIS A 55 5.88 9.51 -8.15
CA HIS A 55 5.23 8.29 -7.68
C HIS A 55 5.92 7.05 -8.31
N SER A 56 7.24 7.05 -8.26
CA SER A 56 8.09 6.01 -8.88
C SER A 56 8.22 4.75 -8.02
N LYS A 57 8.87 3.73 -8.58
CA LYS A 57 9.28 2.53 -7.83
C LYS A 57 10.10 2.83 -6.58
N LYS A 58 10.86 3.95 -6.55
CA LYS A 58 11.62 4.36 -5.37
C LYS A 58 10.70 4.82 -4.25
N HIS A 59 9.65 5.56 -4.58
CA HIS A 59 8.59 5.92 -3.63
C HIS A 59 7.89 4.66 -3.12
N ALA A 60 7.37 3.82 -4.02
CA ALA A 60 6.69 2.58 -3.68
C ALA A 60 7.51 1.67 -2.74
N ALA A 61 8.80 1.46 -3.06
CA ALA A 61 9.69 0.67 -2.23
C ALA A 61 9.92 1.30 -0.84
N ARG A 62 10.04 2.63 -0.76
CA ARG A 62 10.22 3.33 0.52
C ARG A 62 8.97 3.24 1.39
N VAL A 63 7.79 3.44 0.81
CA VAL A 63 6.51 3.27 1.53
C VAL A 63 6.39 1.85 2.05
N ALA A 64 6.68 0.84 1.23
CA ALA A 64 6.69 -0.56 1.64
C ALA A 64 7.61 -0.83 2.84
N GLU A 65 8.87 -0.41 2.76
CA GLU A 65 9.84 -0.62 3.84
C GLU A 65 9.45 0.13 5.12
N THR A 66 8.93 1.36 4.99
CA THR A 66 8.50 2.16 6.14
C THR A 66 7.29 1.54 6.82
N ALA A 67 6.27 1.10 6.06
CA ALA A 67 5.10 0.42 6.61
C ALA A 67 5.48 -0.86 7.35
N GLY A 68 6.32 -1.70 6.74
CA GLY A 68 6.83 -2.90 7.39
C GLY A 68 7.65 -2.61 8.66
N LYS A 69 8.48 -1.56 8.64
CA LYS A 69 9.25 -1.12 9.81
C LYS A 69 8.34 -0.67 10.94
N ILE A 70 7.31 0.13 10.66
CA ILE A 70 6.34 0.58 11.66
C ILE A 70 5.73 -0.62 12.40
N LEU A 71 5.21 -1.61 11.66
CA LEU A 71 4.59 -2.78 12.29
C LEU A 71 5.61 -3.65 13.05
N LYS A 72 6.84 -3.77 12.54
CA LYS A 72 7.91 -4.49 13.21
C LYS A 72 8.26 -3.85 14.57
N GLU A 73 8.46 -2.54 14.62
CA GLU A 73 8.78 -1.79 15.84
C GLU A 73 7.64 -1.85 16.88
N LEU A 74 6.39 -1.95 16.39
CA LEU A 74 5.21 -2.13 17.23
C LEU A 74 4.99 -3.58 17.69
N GLY A 75 5.84 -4.53 17.25
CA GLY A 75 5.79 -5.93 17.69
C GLY A 75 4.71 -6.78 17.02
N TYR A 76 4.24 -6.38 15.84
CA TYR A 76 3.32 -7.21 15.05
C TYR A 76 4.02 -8.44 14.46
N ASP A 77 3.23 -9.45 14.09
CA ASP A 77 3.75 -10.68 13.52
C ASP A 77 4.30 -10.48 12.09
N GLN A 78 5.12 -11.44 11.66
CA GLN A 78 5.77 -11.39 10.33
C GLN A 78 4.76 -11.32 9.20
N LYS A 79 3.56 -11.87 9.38
CA LYS A 79 2.49 -11.84 8.36
C LYS A 79 1.98 -10.42 8.16
N ALA A 80 1.64 -9.71 9.22
CA ALA A 80 1.19 -8.32 9.15
C ALA A 80 2.28 -7.41 8.54
N ILE A 81 3.55 -7.62 8.90
CA ILE A 81 4.69 -6.90 8.34
C ILE A 81 4.77 -7.13 6.82
N GLU A 82 4.66 -8.37 6.37
CA GLU A 82 4.75 -8.70 4.95
C GLU A 82 3.58 -8.13 4.14
N LEU A 83 2.35 -8.26 4.64
CA LEU A 83 1.16 -7.68 4.00
C LEU A 83 1.25 -6.15 3.91
N SER A 84 1.78 -5.48 4.94
CA SER A 84 1.97 -4.03 4.91
C SER A 84 3.00 -3.58 3.86
N ARG A 85 4.07 -4.35 3.68
CA ARG A 85 5.05 -4.10 2.61
C ARG A 85 4.44 -4.27 1.23
N ILE A 86 3.65 -5.32 1.02
CA ILE A 86 2.96 -5.58 -0.24
C ILE A 86 1.98 -4.44 -0.53
N ALA A 87 1.13 -4.07 0.43
CA ALA A 87 0.20 -2.96 0.28
C ALA A 87 0.93 -1.64 -0.03
N GLY A 88 2.03 -1.36 0.69
CA GLY A 88 2.86 -0.18 0.47
C GLY A 88 3.50 -0.11 -0.91
N TYR A 89 3.90 -1.24 -1.49
CA TYR A 89 4.48 -1.25 -2.84
C TYR A 89 3.44 -1.05 -3.93
N MET A 90 2.21 -1.50 -3.72
CA MET A 90 1.14 -1.49 -4.70
C MET A 90 0.16 -0.31 -4.56
N HIS A 91 0.25 0.51 -3.50
CA HIS A 91 -0.78 1.48 -3.14
C HIS A 91 -1.15 2.44 -4.28
N ASP A 92 -0.19 2.84 -5.06
CA ASP A 92 -0.31 3.86 -6.10
C ASP A 92 -0.51 3.33 -7.53
N ILE A 93 -0.65 2.00 -7.73
CA ILE A 93 -0.79 1.42 -9.08
C ILE A 93 -2.03 1.94 -9.83
N GLY A 94 -3.04 2.42 -9.10
CA GLY A 94 -4.25 3.02 -9.68
C GLY A 94 -4.00 4.33 -10.43
N ASN A 95 -2.91 5.05 -10.13
CA ASN A 95 -2.49 6.22 -10.88
C ASN A 95 -2.21 5.91 -12.37
N SER A 96 -2.00 4.64 -12.71
CA SER A 96 -1.88 4.18 -14.10
C SER A 96 -3.18 4.36 -14.89
N ILE A 97 -4.31 4.42 -14.23
CA ILE A 97 -5.64 4.64 -14.82
C ILE A 97 -5.99 6.12 -14.71
N ASN A 98 -6.09 6.65 -13.49
CA ASN A 98 -6.40 8.05 -13.21
C ASN A 98 -5.95 8.43 -11.79
N ARG A 99 -5.54 9.69 -11.60
CA ARG A 99 -5.27 10.22 -10.26
C ARG A 99 -6.54 10.27 -9.39
N HIS A 100 -7.65 10.68 -9.98
CA HIS A 100 -8.94 10.65 -9.28
C HIS A 100 -9.33 9.20 -8.99
N ASP A 101 -9.71 8.91 -7.75
CA ASP A 101 -10.07 7.55 -7.27
C ASP A 101 -8.96 6.49 -7.45
N HIS A 102 -7.69 6.91 -7.50
CA HIS A 102 -6.57 5.97 -7.67
C HIS A 102 -6.48 4.91 -6.59
N ALA A 103 -6.91 5.21 -5.36
CA ALA A 103 -6.95 4.25 -4.27
C ALA A 103 -7.94 3.11 -4.57
N HIS A 104 -9.13 3.42 -5.05
CA HIS A 104 -10.15 2.42 -5.38
C HIS A 104 -9.79 1.61 -6.63
N SER A 105 -9.34 2.28 -7.70
CA SER A 105 -8.86 1.59 -8.91
C SER A 105 -7.61 0.76 -8.62
N GLY A 106 -6.70 1.25 -7.78
CA GLY A 106 -5.51 0.52 -7.32
C GLY A 106 -5.88 -0.73 -6.53
N ALA A 107 -6.84 -0.65 -5.61
CA ALA A 107 -7.34 -1.80 -4.87
C ALA A 107 -7.94 -2.88 -5.79
N ALA A 108 -8.71 -2.46 -6.81
CA ALA A 108 -9.30 -3.38 -7.79
C ALA A 108 -8.24 -4.07 -8.65
N LEU A 109 -7.23 -3.33 -9.13
CA LEU A 109 -6.08 -3.90 -9.87
C LEU A 109 -5.28 -4.86 -8.99
N ALA A 110 -4.99 -4.47 -7.73
CA ALA A 110 -4.28 -5.31 -6.79
C ALA A 110 -5.01 -6.63 -6.53
N TYR A 111 -6.35 -6.58 -6.36
CA TYR A 111 -7.15 -7.79 -6.20
C TYR A 111 -6.97 -8.76 -7.38
N GLN A 112 -7.05 -8.27 -8.62
CA GLN A 112 -6.92 -9.11 -9.81
C GLN A 112 -5.53 -9.74 -9.92
N ILE A 113 -4.47 -8.94 -9.72
CA ILE A 113 -3.09 -9.40 -9.82
C ILE A 113 -2.80 -10.45 -8.74
N LEU A 114 -3.10 -10.15 -7.47
CA LEU A 114 -2.83 -11.05 -6.35
C LEU A 114 -3.63 -12.35 -6.44
N LYS A 115 -4.86 -12.28 -6.93
CA LYS A 115 -5.69 -13.47 -7.22
C LYS A 115 -5.07 -14.31 -8.33
N GLY A 116 -4.56 -13.68 -9.40
CA GLY A 116 -3.82 -14.35 -10.47
C GLY A 116 -2.54 -15.03 -9.96
N MET A 117 -1.89 -14.47 -8.96
CA MET A 117 -0.74 -15.06 -8.26
C MET A 117 -1.12 -16.15 -7.24
N ARG A 118 -2.40 -16.47 -7.07
CA ARG A 118 -2.94 -17.46 -6.13
C ARG A 118 -2.68 -17.15 -4.66
N MET A 119 -2.58 -15.87 -4.29
CA MET A 119 -2.51 -15.45 -2.90
C MET A 119 -3.79 -15.87 -2.15
N PRO A 120 -3.70 -16.25 -0.86
CA PRO A 120 -4.89 -16.50 -0.02
C PRO A 120 -5.84 -15.31 -0.01
N LEU A 121 -7.14 -15.56 -0.18
CA LEU A 121 -8.13 -14.49 -0.28
C LEU A 121 -8.15 -13.55 0.94
N GLU A 122 -7.95 -14.11 2.14
CA GLU A 122 -7.90 -13.32 3.37
C GLU A 122 -6.74 -12.31 3.34
N ASP A 123 -5.59 -12.68 2.76
CA ASP A 123 -4.43 -11.80 2.61
C ASP A 123 -4.69 -10.73 1.57
N ILE A 124 -5.30 -11.12 0.44
CA ILE A 124 -5.71 -10.18 -0.60
C ILE A 124 -6.64 -9.11 0.00
N LEU A 125 -7.65 -9.52 0.79
CA LEU A 125 -8.62 -8.59 1.36
C LEU A 125 -7.95 -7.58 2.30
N VAL A 126 -6.97 -7.97 3.11
CA VAL A 126 -6.19 -7.05 3.95
C VAL A 126 -5.46 -6.02 3.08
N ILE A 127 -4.76 -6.49 2.04
CA ILE A 127 -3.98 -5.61 1.15
C ILE A 127 -4.88 -4.62 0.41
N VAL A 128 -5.96 -5.10 -0.22
CA VAL A 128 -6.84 -4.24 -1.03
C VAL A 128 -7.62 -3.25 -0.17
N THR A 129 -8.00 -3.65 1.06
CA THR A 129 -8.61 -2.73 2.02
C THR A 129 -7.62 -1.62 2.39
N ALA A 130 -6.37 -1.96 2.68
CA ALA A 130 -5.35 -0.96 2.99
C ALA A 130 -5.13 0.00 1.81
N ILE A 131 -5.02 -0.53 0.58
CA ILE A 131 -4.87 0.29 -0.64
C ILE A 131 -6.10 1.19 -0.84
N GLY A 132 -7.32 0.65 -0.72
CA GLY A 132 -8.55 1.41 -0.93
C GLY A 132 -8.76 2.56 0.07
N HIS A 133 -8.13 2.48 1.24
CA HIS A 133 -8.27 3.45 2.34
C HIS A 133 -7.03 4.35 2.53
N HIS A 134 -6.04 4.33 1.63
CA HIS A 134 -4.82 5.09 1.87
C HIS A 134 -4.91 6.58 1.50
N ASP A 135 -5.78 6.94 0.55
CA ASP A 135 -5.92 8.33 0.10
C ASP A 135 -6.56 9.20 1.18
N GLU A 136 -5.96 10.36 1.45
CA GLU A 136 -6.38 11.27 2.52
C GLU A 136 -7.77 11.86 2.35
N SER A 137 -8.25 11.99 1.11
CA SER A 137 -9.56 12.57 0.82
C SER A 137 -10.73 11.66 1.22
N THR A 138 -10.51 10.34 1.26
CA THR A 138 -11.56 9.34 1.48
C THR A 138 -11.14 8.24 2.47
N GLY A 139 -9.87 8.22 2.86
CA GLY A 139 -9.27 7.13 3.61
C GLY A 139 -9.43 7.25 5.12
N THR A 140 -9.63 6.10 5.74
CA THR A 140 -9.60 5.95 7.20
C THR A 140 -8.90 4.64 7.54
N ALA A 141 -7.99 4.67 8.50
CA ALA A 141 -7.34 3.46 8.97
C ALA A 141 -8.37 2.50 9.59
N VAL A 142 -8.61 1.36 8.94
CA VAL A 142 -9.59 0.36 9.36
C VAL A 142 -8.94 -0.85 10.06
N ASP A 143 -7.64 -1.02 9.86
CA ASP A 143 -6.81 -2.04 10.49
C ASP A 143 -5.36 -1.55 10.63
N VAL A 144 -4.49 -2.40 11.19
CA VAL A 144 -3.10 -2.04 11.44
C VAL A 144 -2.27 -1.90 10.16
N VAL A 145 -2.63 -2.63 9.10
CA VAL A 145 -1.94 -2.57 7.80
C VAL A 145 -2.28 -1.27 7.08
N SER A 146 -3.58 -0.88 7.06
CA SER A 146 -4.02 0.40 6.52
C SER A 146 -3.43 1.58 7.28
N ALA A 147 -3.37 1.51 8.63
CA ALA A 147 -2.74 2.53 9.45
C ALA A 147 -1.25 2.69 9.13
N ALA A 148 -0.51 1.57 9.03
CA ALA A 148 0.91 1.59 8.70
C ALA A 148 1.17 2.13 7.29
N LEU A 149 0.32 1.78 6.31
CA LEU A 149 0.41 2.29 4.95
C LEU A 149 0.20 3.81 4.89
N ILE A 150 -0.89 4.31 5.49
CA ILE A 150 -1.20 5.75 5.53
C ILE A 150 -0.04 6.54 6.16
N LEU A 151 0.48 6.09 7.30
CA LEU A 151 1.61 6.75 7.96
C LEU A 151 2.87 6.71 7.10
N ALA A 152 3.17 5.57 6.48
CA ALA A 152 4.36 5.40 5.64
C ALA A 152 4.33 6.31 4.42
N ASP A 153 3.20 6.41 3.74
CA ASP A 153 3.03 7.27 2.57
C ASP A 153 3.17 8.76 2.96
N LYS A 154 2.46 9.20 4.01
CA LYS A 154 2.52 10.60 4.49
C LYS A 154 3.90 11.01 5.00
N THR A 155 4.75 10.09 5.40
CA THR A 155 6.11 10.40 5.88
C THR A 155 7.15 10.47 4.76
N ASP A 156 6.84 10.05 3.52
CA ASP A 156 7.77 10.17 2.39
C ASP A 156 7.76 11.59 1.77
N VAL A 157 8.00 12.59 2.62
CA VAL A 157 8.07 14.01 2.22
C VAL A 157 9.51 14.35 1.86
N ARG A 158 9.84 14.38 0.57
CA ARG A 158 11.18 14.70 0.07
C ARG A 158 11.14 15.76 -1.01
N ARG A 159 12.01 16.76 -0.90
CA ARG A 159 12.14 17.83 -1.90
C ARG A 159 12.41 17.30 -3.32
N ASN A 160 13.14 16.19 -3.46
CA ASN A 160 13.46 15.59 -4.76
C ASN A 160 12.32 14.80 -5.41
N ARG A 161 11.16 14.69 -4.76
CA ARG A 161 9.93 14.17 -5.40
C ARG A 161 9.27 15.21 -6.33
N VAL A 162 9.62 16.47 -6.20
CA VAL A 162 9.12 17.54 -7.09
C VAL A 162 9.72 17.36 -8.48
N GLN A 163 8.88 16.99 -9.46
CA GLN A 163 9.32 16.71 -10.83
C GLN A 163 9.46 17.96 -11.69
N ASN A 164 8.73 19.03 -11.36
CA ASN A 164 8.84 20.31 -12.04
C ASN A 164 8.90 21.46 -11.03
N PRO A 165 10.09 22.01 -10.77
CA PRO A 165 10.28 23.08 -9.79
C PRO A 165 9.52 24.36 -10.12
N ASN A 166 9.14 24.60 -11.40
CA ASN A 166 8.38 25.77 -11.82
C ASN A 166 6.87 25.65 -11.53
N ILE A 167 6.37 24.44 -11.29
CA ILE A 167 4.97 24.16 -10.93
C ILE A 167 4.85 23.92 -9.41
N ALA A 168 5.96 23.71 -8.71
CA ALA A 168 6.02 23.37 -7.29
C ALA A 168 5.46 24.45 -6.33
N SER A 169 5.10 25.63 -6.85
CA SER A 169 4.42 26.64 -6.04
C SER A 169 2.94 26.36 -5.79
N PHE A 170 2.38 25.30 -6.39
CA PHE A 170 0.93 25.10 -6.41
C PHE A 170 0.41 23.98 -5.53
N ASP A 171 1.24 23.05 -5.03
CA ASP A 171 0.63 21.94 -4.33
C ASP A 171 1.50 21.27 -3.25
N VAL A 172 1.59 21.93 -2.11
CA VAL A 172 2.01 21.26 -0.85
C VAL A 172 0.78 20.66 -0.12
N SER A 173 -0.43 20.85 -0.64
CA SER A 173 -1.70 20.54 0.04
C SER A 173 -2.69 19.68 -0.75
N ARG A 174 -2.23 19.02 -1.84
CA ARG A 174 -3.10 18.10 -2.59
C ARG A 174 -2.48 16.74 -2.79
#